data_19ca53cfb777fcc5ce70a643f6caba80
#
_entry.id   19ca53cfb777fcc5ce70a643f6caba80
#
_cell.length_a   1.000
_cell.length_b   1.000
_cell.length_c   1.000
_cell.angle_alpha   90.00
_cell.angle_beta   90.00
_cell.angle_gamma   90.00
#
_symmetry.space_group_name_H-M   'P 1'
#
loop_
_entity.id
_entity.type
_entity.pdbx_description
1 polymer ?
#
loop_
_entity_poly.entity_id
_entity_poly.type
_entity_poly.pdbx_seq_one_letter_code
_entity_poly.pdbx_strand_id
1 'polypeptide(L)'
;MTDRRRPAHLSWSSIGIVAVGGAAGTGLRYAITLLVPRWGSVPIAIFGINVVGAFLLGALLELLADFSLDTGWSRRLRLGIGTGGLGGFTTYSALSTDTVTLAVTHPGRAIAYALGTVIIGAAASIAGIWLSRVQLRPSAGE
;
A
#
# COMPACT_ATOMS: atom_id res chain seq x y z
N MET A 1 35.31 22.62 7.66
CA MET A 1 34.99 21.34 7.00
C MET A 1 33.60 20.92 7.49
N THR A 2 32.57 21.21 6.73
CA THR A 2 31.20 20.84 7.05
C THR A 2 31.02 19.35 6.77
N ASP A 3 30.91 18.54 7.83
CA ASP A 3 30.55 17.13 7.76
C ASP A 3 29.14 17.04 7.10
N ARG A 4 29.11 16.78 5.78
CA ARG A 4 27.89 16.51 5.03
C ARG A 4 27.42 15.11 5.40
N ARG A 5 26.83 14.95 6.58
CA ARG A 5 26.10 13.73 6.91
C ARG A 5 25.03 13.54 5.87
N ARG A 6 25.12 12.45 5.11
CA ARG A 6 24.10 12.09 4.10
C ARG A 6 22.74 12.10 4.77
N PRO A 7 21.72 12.70 4.13
CA PRO A 7 20.35 12.65 4.65
C PRO A 7 19.98 11.22 4.99
N ALA A 8 19.32 11.03 6.13
CA ALA A 8 19.05 9.69 6.69
C ALA A 8 18.29 8.75 5.73
N HIS A 9 17.54 9.30 4.76
CA HIS A 9 16.84 8.55 3.72
C HIS A 9 17.77 8.03 2.61
N LEU A 10 18.99 8.55 2.48
CA LEU A 10 19.98 8.08 1.51
C LEU A 10 20.98 7.06 2.12
N SER A 11 20.69 6.50 3.29
CA SER A 11 21.52 5.44 3.85
C SER A 11 21.32 4.12 3.07
N TRP A 12 22.40 3.42 2.76
CA TRP A 12 22.36 2.12 2.09
C TRP A 12 21.46 1.11 2.82
N SER A 13 21.42 1.19 4.15
CA SER A 13 20.53 0.35 4.97
C SER A 13 19.05 0.65 4.69
N SER A 14 18.66 1.93 4.58
CA SER A 14 17.27 2.29 4.25
C SER A 14 16.88 1.83 2.86
N ILE A 15 17.77 2.00 1.88
CA ILE A 15 17.55 1.54 0.50
C ILE A 15 17.38 0.02 0.48
N GLY A 16 18.26 -0.73 1.17
CA GLY A 16 18.18 -2.18 1.26
C GLY A 16 16.87 -2.67 1.88
N ILE A 17 16.42 -2.03 2.97
CA ILE A 17 15.14 -2.37 3.64
C ILE A 17 13.96 -2.15 2.68
N VAL A 18 13.92 -1.02 1.97
CA VAL A 18 12.86 -0.73 1.00
C VAL A 18 12.90 -1.70 -0.19
N ALA A 19 14.09 -2.01 -0.69
CA ALA A 19 14.26 -2.93 -1.81
C ALA A 19 13.78 -4.35 -1.47
N VAL A 20 14.16 -4.87 -0.30
CA VAL A 20 13.72 -6.20 0.17
C VAL A 20 12.21 -6.22 0.41
N GLY A 21 11.66 -5.20 1.09
CA GLY A 21 10.22 -5.06 1.27
C GLY A 21 9.48 -4.97 -0.06
N GLY A 22 9.98 -4.16 -0.99
CA GLY A 22 9.40 -4.00 -2.33
C GLY A 22 9.41 -5.29 -3.14
N ALA A 23 10.51 -6.04 -3.11
CA ALA A 23 10.61 -7.34 -3.78
C ALA A 23 9.60 -8.34 -3.19
N ALA A 24 9.49 -8.41 -1.85
CA ALA A 24 8.52 -9.27 -1.18
C ALA A 24 7.07 -8.90 -1.51
N GLY A 25 6.73 -7.60 -1.45
CA GLY A 25 5.39 -7.09 -1.78
C GLY A 25 5.02 -7.37 -3.24
N THR A 26 5.95 -7.12 -4.18
CA THR A 26 5.77 -7.41 -5.60
C THR A 26 5.61 -8.91 -5.87
N GLY A 27 6.42 -9.75 -5.20
CA GLY A 27 6.31 -11.21 -5.30
C GLY A 27 4.96 -11.72 -4.82
N LEU A 28 4.47 -11.21 -3.66
CA LEU A 28 3.15 -11.56 -3.14
C LEU A 28 2.03 -11.12 -4.09
N ARG A 29 2.08 -9.89 -4.59
CA ARG A 29 1.16 -9.39 -5.61
C ARG A 29 1.12 -10.30 -6.83
N TYR A 30 2.29 -10.65 -7.36
CA TYR A 30 2.40 -11.55 -8.51
C TYR A 30 1.77 -12.91 -8.24
N ALA A 31 2.07 -13.53 -7.10
CA ALA A 31 1.48 -14.80 -6.70
C ALA A 31 -0.06 -14.73 -6.63
N ILE A 32 -0.62 -13.65 -6.04
CA ILE A 32 -2.07 -13.46 -5.98
C ILE A 32 -2.67 -13.33 -7.38
N THR A 33 -2.01 -12.59 -8.29
CA THR A 33 -2.52 -12.44 -9.66
C THR A 33 -2.51 -13.75 -10.47
N LEU A 34 -1.64 -14.70 -10.11
CA LEU A 34 -1.64 -16.04 -10.72
C LEU A 34 -2.76 -16.93 -10.14
N LEU A 35 -3.10 -16.76 -8.87
CA LEU A 35 -4.06 -17.61 -8.16
C LEU A 35 -5.52 -17.15 -8.32
N VAL A 36 -5.73 -15.84 -8.51
CA VAL A 36 -7.07 -15.26 -8.58
C VAL A 36 -7.49 -15.05 -10.04
N PRO A 37 -8.46 -15.82 -10.56
CA PRO A 37 -8.93 -15.68 -11.93
C PRO A 37 -9.65 -14.34 -12.13
N ARG A 38 -9.75 -13.91 -13.39
CA ARG A 38 -10.58 -12.76 -13.76
C ARG A 38 -12.06 -13.10 -13.57
N TRP A 39 -12.85 -12.17 -13.09
CA TRP A 39 -14.29 -12.30 -13.05
C TRP A 39 -14.88 -11.75 -14.37
N GLY A 40 -15.10 -12.63 -15.32
CA GLY A 40 -15.38 -12.23 -16.70
C GLY A 40 -14.21 -11.43 -17.28
N SER A 41 -14.46 -10.19 -17.69
CA SER A 41 -13.42 -9.31 -18.22
C SER A 41 -12.70 -8.47 -17.13
N VAL A 42 -13.22 -8.46 -15.87
CA VAL A 42 -12.74 -7.58 -14.81
C VAL A 42 -11.58 -8.22 -14.04
N PRO A 43 -10.41 -7.54 -13.86
CA PRO A 43 -9.26 -8.05 -13.13
C PRO A 43 -9.42 -7.84 -11.62
N ILE A 44 -10.21 -8.69 -10.95
CA ILE A 44 -10.54 -8.55 -9.52
C ILE A 44 -9.32 -8.70 -8.60
N ALA A 45 -8.27 -9.40 -9.04
CA ALA A 45 -7.04 -9.55 -8.26
C ALA A 45 -6.40 -8.19 -7.97
N ILE A 46 -6.19 -7.35 -9.00
CA ILE A 46 -5.57 -6.02 -8.86
C ILE A 46 -6.48 -5.09 -8.05
N PHE A 47 -7.79 -5.16 -8.24
CA PHE A 47 -8.76 -4.43 -7.41
C PHE A 47 -8.59 -4.77 -5.92
N GLY A 48 -8.64 -6.07 -5.57
CA GLY A 48 -8.51 -6.54 -4.19
C GLY A 48 -7.14 -6.18 -3.57
N ILE A 49 -6.06 -6.34 -4.32
CA ILE A 49 -4.69 -5.99 -3.90
C ILE A 49 -4.61 -4.52 -3.53
N ASN A 50 -5.13 -3.62 -4.37
CA ASN A 50 -5.06 -2.19 -4.11
C ASN A 50 -5.95 -1.78 -2.94
N VAL A 51 -7.14 -2.34 -2.79
CA VAL A 51 -8.06 -2.07 -1.67
C VAL A 51 -7.48 -2.57 -0.33
N VAL A 52 -7.02 -3.82 -0.29
CA VAL A 52 -6.39 -4.40 0.91
C VAL A 52 -5.10 -3.66 1.26
N GLY A 53 -4.27 -3.37 0.26
CA GLY A 53 -3.04 -2.62 0.47
C GLY A 53 -3.28 -1.20 1.00
N ALA A 54 -4.30 -0.51 0.50
CA ALA A 54 -4.70 0.81 0.99
C ALA A 54 -5.19 0.76 2.45
N PHE A 55 -6.01 -0.24 2.81
CA PHE A 55 -6.44 -0.47 4.20
C PHE A 55 -5.23 -0.69 5.13
N LEU A 56 -4.34 -1.61 4.76
CA LEU A 56 -3.16 -1.95 5.56
C LEU A 56 -2.20 -0.77 5.68
N LEU A 57 -2.05 0.04 4.62
CA LEU A 57 -1.22 1.24 4.67
C LEU A 57 -1.82 2.29 5.62
N GLY A 58 -3.14 2.53 5.54
CA GLY A 58 -3.84 3.42 6.46
C GLY A 58 -3.68 2.99 7.91
N ALA A 59 -3.88 1.70 8.19
CA ALA A 59 -3.69 1.13 9.52
C ALA A 59 -2.24 1.27 10.01
N LEU A 60 -1.27 0.92 9.18
CA LEU A 60 0.16 1.00 9.53
C LEU A 60 0.59 2.44 9.85
N LEU A 61 0.16 3.41 9.07
CA LEU A 61 0.51 4.81 9.27
C LEU A 61 -0.05 5.33 10.59
N GLU A 62 -1.27 4.96 10.94
CA GLU A 62 -1.87 5.34 12.22
C GLU A 62 -1.18 4.66 13.41
N LEU A 63 -0.89 3.34 13.31
CA LEU A 63 -0.15 2.60 14.32
C LEU A 63 1.23 3.20 14.61
N LEU A 64 1.86 3.79 13.61
CA LEU A 64 3.18 4.40 13.71
C LEU A 64 3.14 5.93 13.93
N ALA A 65 1.95 6.54 14.01
CA ALA A 65 1.82 8.00 14.15
C ALA A 65 2.38 8.52 15.49
N ASP A 66 2.18 7.78 16.57
CA ASP A 66 2.61 8.16 17.93
C ASP A 66 4.10 7.87 18.20
N PHE A 67 4.76 7.10 17.33
CA PHE A 67 6.18 6.84 17.46
C PHE A 67 6.98 7.96 16.79
N SER A 68 7.98 8.50 17.50
CA SER A 68 8.86 9.53 16.95
C SER A 68 9.46 9.05 15.62
N LEU A 69 9.27 9.83 14.57
CA LEU A 69 9.51 9.45 13.17
C LEU A 69 10.97 9.12 12.84
N ASP A 70 11.90 9.49 13.72
CA ASP A 70 13.34 9.50 13.43
C ASP A 70 14.15 8.44 14.15
N THR A 71 13.58 7.57 14.96
CA THR A 71 14.36 6.65 15.77
C THR A 71 14.06 5.17 15.52
N GLY A 72 15.14 4.44 15.19
CA GLY A 72 15.25 3.00 15.39
C GLY A 72 14.26 2.12 14.63
N TRP A 73 13.43 1.40 15.36
CA TRP A 73 12.56 0.33 14.85
C TRP A 73 11.35 0.83 14.06
N SER A 74 10.67 1.87 14.52
CA SER A 74 9.48 2.43 13.86
C SER A 74 9.79 2.93 12.44
N ARG A 75 10.97 3.57 12.27
CA ARG A 75 11.44 3.99 10.95
C ARG A 75 11.69 2.79 10.04
N ARG A 76 12.30 1.71 10.53
CA ARG A 76 12.55 0.49 9.74
C ARG A 76 11.25 -0.18 9.33
N LEU A 77 10.26 -0.25 10.21
CA LEU A 77 8.93 -0.77 9.89
C LEU A 77 8.23 0.07 8.81
N ARG A 78 8.26 1.39 8.94
CA ARG A 78 7.68 2.31 7.95
C ARG A 78 8.34 2.14 6.58
N LEU A 79 9.66 2.05 6.53
CA LEU A 79 10.39 1.86 5.28
C LEU A 79 10.21 0.46 4.71
N GLY A 80 10.32 -0.59 5.51
CA GLY A 80 10.26 -1.97 5.05
C GLY A 80 8.85 -2.41 4.69
N ILE A 81 7.89 -2.23 5.60
CA ILE A 81 6.51 -2.66 5.39
C ILE A 81 5.73 -1.62 4.61
N GLY A 82 5.77 -0.34 5.02
CA GLY A 82 5.00 0.73 4.37
C GLY A 82 5.52 1.04 2.97
N THR A 83 6.71 1.63 2.89
CA THR A 83 7.25 2.09 1.61
C THR A 83 7.65 0.92 0.69
N GLY A 84 8.35 -0.08 1.22
CA GLY A 84 8.75 -1.26 0.46
C GLY A 84 7.58 -2.21 0.23
N GLY A 85 7.15 -2.92 1.27
CA GLY A 85 6.17 -4.00 1.19
C GLY A 85 4.85 -3.59 0.57
N LEU A 86 4.14 -2.62 1.17
CA LEU A 86 2.86 -2.16 0.65
C LEU A 86 3.00 -1.36 -0.65
N GLY A 87 4.09 -0.61 -0.83
CA GLY A 87 4.40 0.07 -2.09
C GLY A 87 4.67 -0.89 -3.25
N GLY A 88 5.31 -2.05 -2.98
CA GLY A 88 5.50 -3.12 -3.97
C GLY A 88 4.24 -3.98 -4.15
N PHE A 89 3.43 -4.14 -3.11
CA PHE A 89 2.18 -4.91 -3.14
C PHE A 89 1.10 -4.22 -3.96
N THR A 90 0.82 -2.93 -3.69
CA THR A 90 -0.13 -2.13 -4.48
C THR A 90 0.47 -1.72 -5.83
N THR A 91 -0.39 -1.42 -6.81
CA THR A 91 0.10 -1.08 -8.16
C THR A 91 -0.87 -0.18 -8.91
N TYR A 92 -0.38 0.99 -9.29
CA TYR A 92 -1.10 1.89 -10.20
C TYR A 92 -0.89 1.48 -11.67
N SER A 93 0.31 0.98 -12.01
CA SER A 93 0.62 0.59 -13.38
C SER A 93 -0.26 -0.57 -13.88
N ALA A 94 -0.45 -1.59 -13.05
CA ALA A 94 -1.35 -2.70 -13.40
C ALA A 94 -2.82 -2.23 -13.48
N LEU A 95 -3.28 -1.37 -12.57
CA LEU A 95 -4.61 -0.75 -12.65
C LEU A 95 -4.80 0.00 -13.97
N SER A 96 -3.82 0.80 -14.37
CA SER A 96 -3.88 1.56 -15.62
C SER A 96 -3.90 0.66 -16.85
N THR A 97 -3.03 -0.35 -16.90
CA THR A 97 -2.96 -1.32 -18.01
C THR A 97 -4.27 -2.10 -18.13
N ASP A 98 -4.79 -2.60 -17.02
CA ASP A 98 -6.06 -3.34 -16.98
C ASP A 98 -7.24 -2.45 -17.41
N THR A 99 -7.26 -1.18 -16.97
CA THR A 99 -8.28 -0.20 -17.37
C THR A 99 -8.27 0.04 -18.88
N VAL A 100 -7.09 0.28 -19.46
CA VAL A 100 -6.96 0.50 -20.91
C VAL A 100 -7.37 -0.75 -21.69
N THR A 101 -6.92 -1.93 -21.26
CA THR A 101 -7.28 -3.20 -21.90
C THR A 101 -8.81 -3.43 -21.86
N LEU A 102 -9.43 -3.15 -20.70
CA LEU A 102 -10.88 -3.29 -20.53
C LEU A 102 -11.67 -2.25 -21.35
N ALA A 103 -11.10 -1.05 -21.53
CA ALA A 103 -11.73 0.04 -22.27
C ALA A 103 -11.93 -0.26 -23.77
N VAL A 104 -11.07 -1.11 -24.35
CA VAL A 104 -11.15 -1.51 -25.77
C VAL A 104 -12.49 -2.22 -26.06
N THR A 105 -12.95 -3.07 -25.14
CA THR A 105 -14.18 -3.87 -25.34
C THR A 105 -15.36 -3.39 -24.50
N HIS A 106 -15.10 -2.82 -23.34
CA HIS A 106 -16.13 -2.44 -22.35
C HIS A 106 -15.82 -1.12 -21.66
N PRO A 107 -15.93 0.05 -22.35
CA PRO A 107 -15.49 1.34 -21.80
C PRO A 107 -16.21 1.73 -20.49
N GLY A 108 -17.50 1.43 -20.35
CA GLY A 108 -18.24 1.68 -19.11
C GLY A 108 -17.72 0.86 -17.92
N ARG A 109 -17.34 -0.41 -18.15
CA ARG A 109 -16.74 -1.25 -17.10
C ARG A 109 -15.32 -0.77 -16.74
N ALA A 110 -14.56 -0.28 -17.71
CA ALA A 110 -13.24 0.27 -17.48
C ALA A 110 -13.28 1.49 -16.54
N ILE A 111 -14.21 2.42 -16.80
CA ILE A 111 -14.42 3.59 -15.94
C ILE A 111 -14.87 3.17 -14.54
N ALA A 112 -15.86 2.27 -14.45
CA ALA A 112 -16.33 1.76 -13.15
C ALA A 112 -15.22 1.05 -12.36
N TYR A 113 -14.38 0.26 -13.03
CA TYR A 113 -13.26 -0.43 -12.43
C TYR A 113 -12.21 0.56 -11.90
N ALA A 114 -11.79 1.55 -12.71
CA ALA A 114 -10.78 2.53 -12.33
C ALA A 114 -11.27 3.39 -11.16
N LEU A 115 -12.44 4.03 -11.31
CA LEU A 115 -13.02 4.89 -10.28
C LEU A 115 -13.37 4.10 -9.01
N GLY A 116 -13.96 2.91 -9.16
CA GLY A 116 -14.29 2.03 -8.05
C GLY A 116 -13.05 1.65 -7.25
N THR A 117 -11.94 1.30 -7.93
CA THR A 117 -10.68 0.96 -7.25
C THR A 117 -10.15 2.14 -6.43
N VAL A 118 -10.17 3.34 -6.98
CA VAL A 118 -9.66 4.55 -6.30
C VAL A 118 -10.56 4.93 -5.13
N ILE A 119 -11.87 5.00 -5.33
CA ILE A 119 -12.83 5.41 -4.30
C ILE A 119 -12.88 4.40 -3.14
N ILE A 120 -13.00 3.11 -3.48
CA ILE A 120 -13.05 2.05 -2.46
C ILE A 120 -11.70 1.91 -1.76
N GLY A 121 -10.57 2.08 -2.48
CA GLY A 121 -9.25 2.12 -1.89
C GLY A 121 -9.07 3.29 -0.91
N ALA A 122 -9.54 4.48 -1.26
CA ALA A 122 -9.52 5.63 -0.36
C ALA A 122 -10.38 5.39 0.90
N ALA A 123 -11.59 4.86 0.73
CA ALA A 123 -12.46 4.48 1.85
C ALA A 123 -11.81 3.39 2.73
N ALA A 124 -11.17 2.40 2.13
CA ALA A 124 -10.46 1.35 2.85
C ALA A 124 -9.28 1.91 3.66
N SER A 125 -8.52 2.88 3.11
CA SER A 125 -7.44 3.56 3.85
C SER A 125 -7.98 4.32 5.07
N ILE A 126 -9.09 5.07 4.91
CA ILE A 126 -9.75 5.76 6.01
C ILE A 126 -10.24 4.76 7.08
N ALA A 127 -10.82 3.65 6.65
CA ALA A 127 -11.27 2.58 7.56
C ALA A 127 -10.09 1.98 8.33
N GLY A 128 -8.95 1.76 7.69
CA GLY A 128 -7.72 1.29 8.34
C GLY A 128 -7.22 2.25 9.41
N ILE A 129 -7.19 3.55 9.12
CA ILE A 129 -6.85 4.60 10.09
C ILE A 129 -7.83 4.58 11.28
N TRP A 130 -9.13 4.60 10.98
CA TRP A 130 -10.16 4.65 12.03
C TRP A 130 -10.12 3.44 12.95
N LEU A 131 -10.03 2.24 12.40
CA LEU A 131 -9.96 0.99 13.17
C LEU A 131 -8.75 0.97 14.10
N SER A 132 -7.59 1.40 13.60
CA SER A 132 -6.36 1.46 14.40
C SER A 132 -6.48 2.46 15.55
N ARG A 133 -7.12 3.61 15.34
CA ARG A 133 -7.39 4.61 16.41
C ARG A 133 -8.26 4.04 17.51
N VAL A 134 -9.35 3.37 17.14
CA VAL A 134 -10.32 2.82 18.11
C VAL A 134 -9.69 1.73 18.97
N GLN A 135 -8.85 0.87 18.37
CA GLN A 135 -8.21 -0.23 19.09
C GLN A 135 -7.05 0.20 19.99
N LEU A 136 -6.34 1.27 19.63
CA LEU A 136 -5.15 1.71 20.36
C LEU A 136 -5.43 2.80 21.41
N ARG A 137 -6.60 3.41 21.40
CA ARG A 137 -7.07 4.34 22.44
C ARG A 137 -8.24 3.70 23.19
N PRO A 138 -7.99 2.70 24.08
CA PRO A 138 -8.99 2.37 25.08
C PRO A 138 -9.28 3.66 25.82
N SER A 139 -10.54 3.97 25.99
CA SER A 139 -11.07 5.16 26.66
C SER A 139 -10.20 5.53 27.88
N ALA A 140 -9.45 6.60 27.78
CA ALA A 140 -8.98 7.33 28.95
C ALA A 140 -10.21 8.04 29.52
N GLY A 141 -10.98 7.31 30.32
CA GLY A 141 -12.24 7.83 30.88
C GLY A 141 -12.94 6.76 31.72
N GLU A 142 -12.44 6.51 32.93
CA GLU A 142 -13.20 6.36 34.17
C GLU A 142 -12.23 6.40 35.36
#